data_821afe5f9705c9b6f1d1c209af2623ca
#
_entry.id   821afe5f9705c9b6f1d1c209af2623ca
#
_cell.length_a   1.000
_cell.length_b   1.000
_cell.length_c   1.000
_cell.angle_alpha   90.00
_cell.angle_beta   90.00
_cell.angle_gamma   90.00
#
_symmetry.space_group_name_H-M   'P 1'
#
loop_
_entity.id
_entity.type
_entity.pdbx_description
1 polymer ?
#
loop_
_entity_poly.entity_id
_entity_poly.type
_entity_poly.pdbx_seq_one_letter_code
_entity_poly.pdbx_strand_id
1 'polypeptide(L)'
;DRHGPGRVIFRNNRAVMSGFPGRKAHLAPLVPDREPKVWMENAKQEFTTDTGEAESTGEFNLNRDPRIAWLGLLLHELGEEKVLLICRSREKALAIEKAVGLQIPIKSAVFHEDLTLLQRDRNAAWFAEEEGARLLICSEIGSEGRNFQFVHHLVLFDLPLNPELLEQRIGRLDRIGQTQTIHLHTPHLEGSPQEVLARWYHEGLDAFESNLQGANQLLETFDERVLKLAALPPTTDGRETGLQTLITETAGEHENIARQLEQGRDRLLELNSHRPKEAGAMVESIQAADADLALEDFLLAVFDHYGVQVEDIGSRSYILQGHGVTTDSFPDLPGEGLVGTFDRRRAIGREDVDLLTSDHPIVTGAVDLLLGSEQGNCTFGIWPDKNDKTILIEAVFVLEALAPAHLHADRFLPPTPLRILVNHKKEQLKLDLPGLEKGAPYKLLDNPKIGREIIPAMLEATQAIAQEEARTIIAEASNAMESQLQSEIDRLTSLREVNDHVRPEEIDLAREQLAQLTDVISRARVRLDTLRLIWKGSPEAITGA
;
A
#
# COMPACT_ATOMS: atom_id res chain seq x y z
N ASP A 1 9.88 -21.39 -17.86
CA ASP A 1 11.25 -21.27 -18.35
C ASP A 1 12.23 -21.12 -17.19
N ARG A 2 13.05 -22.14 -16.92
CA ARG A 2 14.00 -22.10 -15.78
C ARG A 2 15.20 -21.17 -16.03
N HIS A 3 15.40 -20.69 -17.25
CA HIS A 3 16.65 -20.09 -17.70
C HIS A 3 16.52 -18.76 -18.41
N GLY A 4 15.30 -18.28 -18.66
CA GLY A 4 15.05 -17.05 -19.41
C GLY A 4 14.91 -15.78 -18.54
N PRO A 5 14.68 -14.63 -19.18
CA PRO A 5 14.47 -13.34 -18.51
C PRO A 5 13.28 -13.34 -17.54
N GLY A 6 12.34 -14.28 -17.66
CA GLY A 6 11.22 -14.44 -16.73
C GLY A 6 11.58 -14.76 -15.27
N ARG A 7 12.88 -14.93 -14.98
CA ARG A 7 13.39 -15.03 -13.62
C ARG A 7 13.59 -13.67 -12.94
N VAL A 8 13.83 -12.64 -13.74
CA VAL A 8 14.19 -11.29 -13.27
C VAL A 8 13.16 -10.25 -13.69
N ILE A 9 12.42 -10.55 -14.78
CA ILE A 9 11.38 -9.68 -15.33
C ILE A 9 10.05 -10.40 -15.18
N PHE A 10 9.12 -9.76 -14.47
CA PHE A 10 7.76 -10.28 -14.24
C PHE A 10 6.76 -9.35 -14.91
N ARG A 11 5.79 -9.91 -15.59
CA ARG A 11 4.69 -9.19 -16.20
C ARG A 11 3.37 -9.74 -15.71
N ASN A 12 2.65 -8.94 -14.94
CA ASN A 12 1.30 -9.27 -14.52
C ASN A 12 0.28 -8.78 -15.56
N ASN A 13 -0.71 -9.63 -15.83
CA ASN A 13 -1.86 -9.26 -16.64
C ASN A 13 -3.06 -9.03 -15.72
N ARG A 14 -3.77 -7.91 -15.88
CA ARG A 14 -4.97 -7.58 -15.12
C ARG A 14 -6.02 -8.70 -15.14
N ALA A 15 -6.19 -9.39 -16.27
CA ALA A 15 -7.14 -10.48 -16.41
C ALA A 15 -6.84 -11.71 -15.51
N VAL A 16 -5.58 -11.88 -15.09
CA VAL A 16 -5.12 -12.99 -14.23
C VAL A 16 -5.01 -12.57 -12.76
N MET A 17 -4.92 -11.27 -12.49
CA MET A 17 -4.80 -10.74 -11.13
C MET A 17 -6.19 -10.53 -10.52
N SER A 18 -6.37 -10.99 -9.29
CA SER A 18 -7.50 -10.63 -8.44
C SER A 18 -7.21 -9.30 -7.73
N GLY A 19 -8.26 -8.54 -7.42
CA GLY A 19 -8.13 -7.30 -6.63
C GLY A 19 -8.24 -6.01 -7.41
N PHE A 20 -8.56 -6.06 -8.71
CA PHE A 20 -9.03 -4.91 -9.45
C PHE A 20 -10.56 -4.79 -9.35
N PRO A 21 -11.09 -3.57 -9.24
CA PRO A 21 -12.54 -3.34 -9.22
C PRO A 21 -13.15 -3.62 -10.58
N GLY A 22 -14.43 -3.97 -10.60
CA GLY A 22 -15.24 -3.88 -11.82
C GLY A 22 -15.51 -2.44 -12.18
N ARG A 23 -15.79 -2.16 -13.46
CA ARG A 23 -16.22 -0.84 -13.95
C ARG A 23 -17.65 -0.96 -14.46
N LYS A 24 -18.45 0.09 -14.28
CA LYS A 24 -19.82 0.17 -14.78
C LYS A 24 -20.09 1.54 -15.38
N ALA A 25 -20.47 1.57 -16.65
CA ALA A 25 -20.81 2.79 -17.37
C ALA A 25 -22.24 3.25 -17.10
N HIS A 26 -22.41 4.56 -16.92
CA HIS A 26 -23.68 5.26 -16.80
C HIS A 26 -23.68 6.44 -17.75
N LEU A 27 -24.09 6.20 -19.01
CA LEU A 27 -24.28 7.26 -19.97
C LEU A 27 -25.57 8.02 -19.65
N ALA A 28 -25.49 9.33 -19.54
CA ALA A 28 -26.61 10.19 -19.24
C ALA A 28 -26.88 11.18 -20.39
N PRO A 29 -27.67 10.76 -21.40
CA PRO A 29 -28.11 11.68 -22.46
C PRO A 29 -29.08 12.69 -21.89
N LEU A 30 -28.82 13.99 -22.13
CA LEU A 30 -29.57 15.11 -21.59
C LEU A 30 -30.22 15.90 -22.71
N VAL A 31 -31.51 16.18 -22.56
CA VAL A 31 -32.24 17.06 -23.48
C VAL A 31 -32.47 18.40 -22.79
N PRO A 32 -31.96 19.52 -23.34
CA PRO A 32 -32.19 20.83 -22.75
C PRO A 32 -33.67 21.23 -22.82
N ASP A 33 -34.29 21.53 -21.68
CA ASP A 33 -35.70 21.97 -21.60
C ASP A 33 -35.93 23.34 -22.25
N ARG A 34 -34.89 24.18 -22.27
CA ARG A 34 -34.96 25.57 -22.79
C ARG A 34 -33.78 25.84 -23.70
N GLU A 35 -34.03 26.63 -24.74
CA GLU A 35 -33.02 27.13 -25.66
C GLU A 35 -32.05 26.05 -26.22
N PRO A 36 -32.56 24.92 -26.75
CA PRO A 36 -31.71 23.78 -27.16
C PRO A 36 -30.65 24.17 -28.19
N LYS A 37 -30.93 25.17 -29.06
CA LYS A 37 -29.95 25.66 -30.05
C LYS A 37 -28.76 26.34 -29.40
N VAL A 38 -28.98 27.12 -28.34
CA VAL A 38 -27.89 27.80 -27.60
C VAL A 38 -27.03 26.79 -26.91
N TRP A 39 -27.60 25.82 -26.23
CA TRP A 39 -26.84 24.76 -25.56
C TRP A 39 -26.05 23.89 -26.56
N MET A 40 -26.63 23.61 -27.73
CA MET A 40 -25.94 22.86 -28.77
C MET A 40 -24.71 23.63 -29.34
N GLU A 41 -24.86 24.94 -29.55
CA GLU A 41 -23.76 25.78 -30.00
C GLU A 41 -22.67 25.91 -28.94
N ASN A 42 -23.05 26.06 -27.66
CA ASN A 42 -22.10 26.06 -26.55
C ASN A 42 -21.34 24.74 -26.45
N ALA A 43 -22.03 23.59 -26.54
CA ALA A 43 -21.40 22.28 -26.52
C ALA A 43 -20.44 22.04 -27.68
N LYS A 44 -20.77 22.59 -28.85
CA LYS A 44 -19.89 22.55 -30.04
C LYS A 44 -18.65 23.43 -29.86
N GLN A 45 -18.83 24.65 -29.34
CA GLN A 45 -17.72 25.55 -29.06
C GLN A 45 -16.82 24.96 -27.94
N GLU A 46 -17.39 24.40 -26.92
CA GLU A 46 -16.65 23.69 -25.86
C GLU A 46 -15.81 22.57 -26.46
N PHE A 47 -16.38 21.74 -27.31
CA PHE A 47 -15.69 20.63 -27.96
C PHE A 47 -14.53 21.07 -28.83
N THR A 48 -14.72 22.10 -29.68
CA THR A 48 -13.64 22.64 -30.56
C THR A 48 -12.51 23.27 -29.74
N THR A 49 -12.83 23.87 -28.60
CA THR A 49 -11.82 24.36 -27.66
C THR A 49 -11.04 23.21 -27.01
N ASP A 50 -11.74 22.18 -26.54
CA ASP A 50 -11.13 21.01 -25.87
C ASP A 50 -10.24 20.17 -26.81
N THR A 51 -10.58 20.13 -28.12
CA THR A 51 -9.77 19.46 -29.17
C THR A 51 -8.64 20.31 -29.72
N GLY A 52 -8.55 21.58 -29.34
CA GLY A 52 -7.52 22.52 -29.83
C GLY A 52 -7.78 23.10 -31.22
N GLU A 53 -8.98 22.90 -31.78
CA GLU A 53 -9.37 23.47 -33.08
C GLU A 53 -9.73 24.98 -32.98
N ALA A 54 -10.04 25.46 -31.75
CA ALA A 54 -10.31 26.86 -31.48
C ALA A 54 -9.53 27.36 -30.27
N GLU A 55 -9.15 28.63 -30.25
CA GLU A 55 -8.58 29.26 -29.07
C GLU A 55 -9.59 29.33 -27.92
N SER A 56 -9.13 29.04 -26.72
CA SER A 56 -9.98 29.17 -25.51
C SER A 56 -10.35 30.64 -25.29
N THR A 57 -11.63 30.93 -25.17
CA THR A 57 -12.11 32.26 -24.77
C THR A 57 -11.90 32.52 -23.27
N GLY A 58 -11.46 31.50 -22.52
CA GLY A 58 -11.19 31.58 -21.07
C GLY A 58 -12.42 31.69 -20.17
N GLU A 59 -13.63 31.85 -20.70
CA GLU A 59 -14.85 31.99 -19.93
C GLU A 59 -15.88 30.90 -20.30
N PHE A 60 -16.19 30.04 -19.33
CA PHE A 60 -17.29 29.10 -19.40
C PHE A 60 -18.47 29.60 -18.55
N ASN A 61 -19.64 29.73 -19.14
CA ASN A 61 -20.87 30.02 -18.39
C ASN A 61 -21.73 28.77 -18.27
N LEU A 62 -21.53 28.04 -17.18
CA LEU A 62 -22.27 26.82 -16.88
C LEU A 62 -23.50 27.05 -15.99
N ASN A 63 -23.87 28.31 -15.77
CA ASN A 63 -25.12 28.64 -15.09
C ASN A 63 -26.31 28.11 -15.90
N ARG A 64 -27.11 27.23 -15.29
CA ARG A 64 -28.24 26.52 -15.92
C ARG A 64 -27.84 25.48 -16.98
N ASP A 65 -26.56 25.06 -17.02
CA ASP A 65 -26.17 23.93 -17.85
C ASP A 65 -26.89 22.66 -17.40
N PRO A 66 -27.53 21.92 -18.33
CA PRO A 66 -28.27 20.71 -17.99
C PRO A 66 -27.41 19.67 -17.24
N ARG A 67 -26.12 19.62 -17.49
CA ARG A 67 -25.17 18.73 -16.80
C ARG A 67 -25.01 19.08 -15.32
N ILE A 68 -25.13 20.37 -14.96
CA ILE A 68 -25.08 20.79 -13.53
C ILE A 68 -26.38 20.40 -12.81
N ALA A 69 -27.56 20.59 -13.46
CA ALA A 69 -28.82 20.15 -12.90
C ALA A 69 -28.83 18.62 -12.69
N TRP A 70 -28.36 17.86 -13.68
CA TRP A 70 -28.20 16.43 -13.60
C TRP A 70 -27.22 16.01 -12.48
N LEU A 71 -26.09 16.69 -12.33
CA LEU A 71 -25.13 16.46 -11.25
C LEU A 71 -25.78 16.63 -9.87
N GLY A 72 -26.65 17.63 -9.72
CA GLY A 72 -27.41 17.82 -8.48
C GLY A 72 -28.34 16.65 -8.16
N LEU A 73 -29.02 16.09 -9.17
CA LEU A 73 -29.87 14.90 -9.00
C LEU A 73 -29.04 13.67 -8.65
N LEU A 74 -27.91 13.45 -9.34
CA LEU A 74 -26.98 12.36 -9.03
C LEU A 74 -26.47 12.43 -7.59
N LEU A 75 -26.00 13.60 -7.16
CA LEU A 75 -25.50 13.79 -5.79
C LEU A 75 -26.60 13.61 -4.74
N HIS A 76 -27.84 13.94 -5.06
CA HIS A 76 -29.00 13.68 -4.18
C HIS A 76 -29.27 12.17 -4.09
N GLU A 77 -29.21 11.44 -5.21
CA GLU A 77 -29.44 9.99 -5.27
C GLU A 77 -28.36 9.21 -4.51
N LEU A 78 -27.10 9.63 -4.65
CA LEU A 78 -25.96 8.98 -4.01
C LEU A 78 -25.84 9.25 -2.49
N GLY A 79 -26.68 10.14 -1.94
CA GLY A 79 -26.66 10.43 -0.49
C GLY A 79 -25.32 10.96 -0.02
N GLU A 80 -24.63 10.25 0.86
CA GLU A 80 -23.34 10.67 1.45
C GLU A 80 -22.12 10.18 0.67
N GLU A 81 -22.31 9.45 -0.42
CA GLU A 81 -21.20 8.93 -1.23
C GLU A 81 -20.37 10.07 -1.83
N LYS A 82 -19.05 9.84 -1.88
CA LYS A 82 -18.09 10.80 -2.44
C LYS A 82 -17.98 10.65 -3.95
N VAL A 83 -17.90 11.78 -4.63
CA VAL A 83 -17.84 11.84 -6.09
C VAL A 83 -16.62 12.62 -6.55
N LEU A 84 -15.82 12.01 -7.41
CA LEU A 84 -14.76 12.69 -8.15
C LEU A 84 -15.33 13.15 -9.51
N LEU A 85 -15.17 14.43 -9.84
CA LEU A 85 -15.50 14.97 -11.15
C LEU A 85 -14.23 15.44 -11.84
N ILE A 86 -14.01 14.97 -13.08
CA ILE A 86 -12.85 15.40 -13.88
C ILE A 86 -13.37 16.10 -15.14
N CYS A 87 -12.75 17.24 -15.48
CA CYS A 87 -12.95 17.99 -16.69
C CYS A 87 -11.61 18.40 -17.32
N ARG A 88 -11.66 18.91 -18.57
CA ARG A 88 -10.48 19.19 -19.38
C ARG A 88 -9.55 20.24 -18.79
N SER A 89 -10.11 21.40 -18.39
CA SER A 89 -9.29 22.58 -18.05
C SER A 89 -9.62 23.16 -16.67
N ARG A 90 -8.67 23.94 -16.16
CA ARG A 90 -8.83 24.73 -14.93
C ARG A 90 -10.05 25.67 -14.99
N GLU A 91 -10.17 26.42 -16.09
CA GLU A 91 -11.24 27.40 -16.30
C GLU A 91 -12.60 26.71 -16.20
N LYS A 92 -12.71 25.52 -16.78
CA LYS A 92 -13.92 24.69 -16.71
C LYS A 92 -14.16 24.19 -15.27
N ALA A 93 -13.14 23.74 -14.57
CA ALA A 93 -13.25 23.30 -13.18
C ALA A 93 -13.77 24.42 -12.26
N LEU A 94 -13.24 25.63 -12.40
CA LEU A 94 -13.69 26.81 -11.66
C LEU A 94 -15.12 27.24 -12.04
N ALA A 95 -15.49 27.13 -13.31
CA ALA A 95 -16.85 27.42 -13.76
C ALA A 95 -17.87 26.40 -13.20
N ILE A 96 -17.49 25.10 -13.14
CA ILE A 96 -18.30 24.05 -12.53
C ILE A 96 -18.44 24.32 -11.02
N GLU A 97 -17.36 24.59 -10.30
CA GLU A 97 -17.39 24.92 -8.87
C GLU A 97 -18.35 26.07 -8.58
N LYS A 98 -18.24 27.16 -9.36
CA LYS A 98 -19.12 28.32 -9.23
C LYS A 98 -20.59 27.95 -9.47
N ALA A 99 -20.89 27.17 -10.51
CA ALA A 99 -22.24 26.75 -10.83
C ALA A 99 -22.83 25.80 -9.77
N VAL A 100 -22.03 24.86 -9.27
CA VAL A 100 -22.37 23.95 -8.18
C VAL A 100 -22.66 24.75 -6.90
N GLY A 101 -21.77 25.66 -6.50
CA GLY A 101 -21.94 26.47 -5.30
C GLY A 101 -23.20 27.35 -5.30
N LEU A 102 -23.71 27.72 -6.49
CA LEU A 102 -24.95 28.48 -6.64
C LEU A 102 -26.23 27.62 -6.63
N GLN A 103 -26.16 26.36 -7.02
CA GLN A 103 -27.34 25.54 -7.33
C GLN A 103 -27.47 24.30 -6.43
N ILE A 104 -26.37 23.80 -5.87
CA ILE A 104 -26.34 22.53 -5.15
C ILE A 104 -25.78 22.77 -3.74
N PRO A 105 -26.56 22.52 -2.67
CA PRO A 105 -26.10 22.77 -1.29
C PRO A 105 -25.24 21.63 -0.75
N ILE A 106 -24.02 21.49 -1.28
CA ILE A 106 -23.05 20.48 -0.85
C ILE A 106 -21.68 21.09 -0.56
N LYS A 107 -20.88 20.39 0.24
CA LYS A 107 -19.46 20.71 0.41
C LYS A 107 -18.70 20.23 -0.82
N SER A 108 -18.09 21.14 -1.56
CA SER A 108 -17.26 20.82 -2.72
C SER A 108 -15.87 21.42 -2.57
N ALA A 109 -14.88 20.73 -3.11
CA ALA A 109 -13.50 21.20 -3.23
C ALA A 109 -13.09 21.21 -4.71
N VAL A 110 -12.14 22.08 -5.05
CA VAL A 110 -11.59 22.17 -6.40
C VAL A 110 -10.11 21.84 -6.40
N PHE A 111 -9.63 21.26 -7.51
CA PHE A 111 -8.28 20.79 -7.65
C PHE A 111 -7.76 21.08 -9.07
N HIS A 112 -6.81 22.02 -9.19
CA HIS A 112 -6.25 22.43 -10.46
C HIS A 112 -4.77 22.80 -10.33
N GLU A 113 -4.09 22.97 -11.44
CA GLU A 113 -2.66 23.18 -11.57
C GLU A 113 -2.11 24.43 -10.87
N ASP A 114 -2.88 25.50 -10.75
CA ASP A 114 -2.43 26.75 -10.11
C ASP A 114 -2.51 26.72 -8.57
N LEU A 115 -3.10 25.70 -7.98
CA LEU A 115 -3.08 25.55 -6.54
C LEU A 115 -1.66 25.20 -6.06
N THR A 116 -1.22 25.81 -4.96
CA THR A 116 0.01 25.41 -4.29
C THR A 116 -0.09 23.97 -3.77
N LEU A 117 1.05 23.30 -3.56
CA LEU A 117 1.08 21.94 -3.02
C LEU A 117 0.27 21.85 -1.70
N LEU A 118 0.48 22.81 -0.79
CA LEU A 118 -0.23 22.87 0.49
C LEU A 118 -1.76 22.98 0.31
N GLN A 119 -2.22 23.77 -0.66
CA GLN A 119 -3.66 23.88 -0.95
C GLN A 119 -4.22 22.59 -1.54
N ARG A 120 -3.46 21.93 -2.40
CA ARG A 120 -3.83 20.63 -2.97
C ARG A 120 -3.95 19.60 -1.87
N ASP A 121 -2.94 19.50 -0.99
CA ASP A 121 -2.93 18.53 0.11
C ASP A 121 -4.10 18.76 1.07
N ARG A 122 -4.36 20.04 1.42
CA ARG A 122 -5.52 20.39 2.25
C ARG A 122 -6.85 20.00 1.61
N ASN A 123 -7.04 20.28 0.33
CA ASN A 123 -8.28 19.94 -0.37
C ASN A 123 -8.45 18.43 -0.53
N ALA A 124 -7.36 17.69 -0.80
CA ALA A 124 -7.37 16.23 -0.86
C ALA A 124 -7.67 15.60 0.50
N ALA A 125 -7.04 16.10 1.58
CA ALA A 125 -7.31 15.65 2.94
C ALA A 125 -8.77 15.91 3.34
N TRP A 126 -9.26 17.11 3.08
CA TRP A 126 -10.67 17.44 3.35
C TRP A 126 -11.65 16.58 2.55
N PHE A 127 -11.33 16.25 1.30
CA PHE A 127 -12.14 15.32 0.51
C PHE A 127 -12.07 13.89 1.05
N ALA A 128 -10.96 13.47 1.67
CA ALA A 128 -10.82 12.15 2.26
C ALA A 128 -11.55 12.00 3.61
N GLU A 129 -11.80 13.10 4.34
CA GLU A 129 -12.52 13.09 5.62
C GLU A 129 -13.99 12.70 5.42
N GLU A 130 -14.55 11.90 6.35
CA GLU A 130 -15.94 11.42 6.28
C GLU A 130 -16.94 12.58 6.20
N GLU A 131 -16.79 13.60 7.06
CA GLU A 131 -17.64 14.81 7.07
C GLU A 131 -17.11 15.96 6.19
N GLY A 132 -16.10 15.70 5.39
CA GLY A 132 -15.43 16.65 4.51
C GLY A 132 -16.21 16.96 3.23
N ALA A 133 -15.49 17.34 2.16
CA ALA A 133 -16.08 17.57 0.87
C ALA A 133 -16.69 16.29 0.29
N ARG A 134 -17.89 16.39 -0.31
CA ARG A 134 -18.55 15.28 -1.00
C ARG A 134 -18.22 15.23 -2.48
N LEU A 135 -17.93 16.38 -3.08
CA LEU A 135 -17.57 16.52 -4.49
C LEU A 135 -16.18 17.12 -4.59
N LEU A 136 -15.28 16.45 -5.30
CA LEU A 136 -14.01 17.00 -5.71
C LEU A 136 -14.03 17.26 -7.21
N ILE A 137 -13.85 18.50 -7.62
CA ILE A 137 -13.84 18.94 -9.03
C ILE A 137 -12.39 19.12 -9.47
N CYS A 138 -11.93 18.30 -10.40
CA CYS A 138 -10.52 18.31 -10.87
C CYS A 138 -10.41 18.75 -12.32
N SER A 139 -9.40 19.58 -12.63
CA SER A 139 -8.87 19.67 -13.97
C SER A 139 -8.07 18.40 -14.31
N GLU A 140 -7.83 18.16 -15.59
CA GLU A 140 -7.05 17.00 -16.05
C GLU A 140 -5.63 16.98 -15.44
N ILE A 141 -4.90 18.08 -15.57
CA ILE A 141 -3.55 18.24 -15.00
C ILE A 141 -3.58 18.22 -13.47
N GLY A 142 -4.58 18.87 -12.86
CA GLY A 142 -4.72 18.91 -11.42
C GLY A 142 -4.87 17.51 -10.79
N SER A 143 -5.53 16.59 -11.50
CA SER A 143 -5.74 15.22 -11.01
C SER A 143 -4.51 14.32 -11.10
N GLU A 144 -3.44 14.70 -11.80
CA GLU A 144 -2.26 13.88 -12.00
C GLU A 144 -1.52 13.55 -10.68
N GLY A 145 -1.00 12.33 -10.60
CA GLY A 145 -0.18 11.87 -9.47
C GLY A 145 -0.95 11.53 -8.19
N ARG A 146 -2.25 11.79 -8.10
CA ARG A 146 -3.06 11.57 -6.90
C ARG A 146 -3.80 10.24 -6.92
N ASN A 147 -4.05 9.72 -5.72
CA ASN A 147 -4.76 8.48 -5.48
C ASN A 147 -6.09 8.75 -4.77
N PHE A 148 -7.20 8.38 -5.43
CA PHE A 148 -8.56 8.53 -4.90
C PHE A 148 -9.28 7.19 -4.77
N GLN A 149 -8.56 6.12 -4.46
CA GLN A 149 -9.13 4.76 -4.39
C GLN A 149 -10.22 4.56 -3.32
N PHE A 150 -10.40 5.52 -2.41
CA PHE A 150 -11.51 5.52 -1.45
C PHE A 150 -12.84 6.01 -2.07
N VAL A 151 -12.81 6.49 -3.31
CA VAL A 151 -13.98 6.94 -4.09
C VAL A 151 -14.28 5.92 -5.17
N HIS A 152 -15.55 5.66 -5.44
CA HIS A 152 -15.97 4.72 -6.49
C HIS A 152 -16.97 5.33 -7.50
N HIS A 153 -17.29 6.62 -7.38
CA HIS A 153 -18.05 7.37 -8.35
C HIS A 153 -17.19 8.41 -9.07
N LEU A 154 -17.04 8.28 -10.39
CA LEU A 154 -16.34 9.22 -11.26
C LEU A 154 -17.29 9.86 -12.25
N VAL A 155 -17.39 11.18 -12.24
CA VAL A 155 -18.09 11.95 -13.26
C VAL A 155 -17.07 12.45 -14.29
N LEU A 156 -17.21 12.03 -15.51
CA LEU A 156 -16.47 12.54 -16.69
C LEU A 156 -17.31 13.65 -17.30
N PHE A 157 -17.08 14.90 -16.86
CA PHE A 157 -17.90 16.05 -17.26
C PHE A 157 -17.78 16.36 -18.76
N ASP A 158 -16.62 16.11 -19.31
CA ASP A 158 -16.30 16.05 -20.73
C ASP A 158 -15.44 14.82 -21.03
N LEU A 159 -15.46 14.36 -22.27
CA LEU A 159 -14.63 13.24 -22.73
C LEU A 159 -13.47 13.75 -23.57
N PRO A 160 -12.23 13.31 -23.29
CA PRO A 160 -11.09 13.63 -24.15
C PRO A 160 -11.21 12.89 -25.49
N LEU A 161 -10.63 13.43 -26.55
CA LEU A 161 -10.51 12.72 -27.83
C LEU A 161 -9.51 11.55 -27.74
N ASN A 162 -8.47 11.72 -26.91
CA ASN A 162 -7.45 10.68 -26.73
C ASN A 162 -7.89 9.62 -25.72
N PRO A 163 -8.00 8.35 -26.12
CA PRO A 163 -8.41 7.26 -25.25
C PRO A 163 -7.43 7.00 -24.07
N GLU A 164 -6.15 7.32 -24.20
CA GLU A 164 -5.19 7.20 -23.09
C GLU A 164 -5.50 8.17 -21.96
N LEU A 165 -5.93 9.40 -22.29
CA LEU A 165 -6.36 10.36 -21.28
C LEU A 165 -7.63 9.89 -20.56
N LEU A 166 -8.55 9.22 -21.28
CA LEU A 166 -9.71 8.59 -20.64
C LEU A 166 -9.27 7.51 -19.64
N GLU A 167 -8.39 6.61 -20.05
CA GLU A 167 -7.83 5.57 -19.17
C GLU A 167 -7.08 6.18 -17.97
N GLN A 168 -6.34 7.27 -18.16
CA GLN A 168 -5.68 7.98 -17.06
C GLN A 168 -6.69 8.56 -16.06
N ARG A 169 -7.80 9.14 -16.54
CA ARG A 169 -8.88 9.66 -15.67
C ARG A 169 -9.51 8.53 -14.86
N ILE A 170 -9.85 7.42 -15.51
CA ILE A 170 -10.43 6.24 -14.84
C ILE A 170 -9.42 5.63 -13.85
N GLY A 171 -8.14 5.61 -14.22
CA GLY A 171 -7.04 5.10 -13.40
C GLY A 171 -6.81 5.86 -12.07
N ARG A 172 -7.47 7.00 -11.85
CA ARG A 172 -7.46 7.68 -10.54
C ARG A 172 -8.19 6.86 -9.47
N LEU A 173 -9.21 6.12 -9.86
CA LEU A 173 -10.01 5.26 -9.00
C LEU A 173 -9.69 3.78 -9.20
N ASP A 174 -9.35 3.39 -10.42
CA ASP A 174 -9.13 2.01 -10.83
C ASP A 174 -7.73 1.52 -10.47
N ARG A 175 -7.56 1.19 -9.21
CA ARG A 175 -6.27 0.74 -8.63
C ARG A 175 -6.45 -0.52 -7.80
N ILE A 176 -5.36 -1.24 -7.63
CA ILE A 176 -5.28 -2.38 -6.70
C ILE A 176 -5.62 -1.87 -5.29
N GLY A 177 -6.55 -2.55 -4.63
CA GLY A 177 -7.05 -2.16 -3.30
C GLY A 177 -8.41 -1.48 -3.30
N GLN A 178 -8.92 -1.04 -4.45
CA GLN A 178 -10.32 -0.65 -4.60
C GLN A 178 -11.20 -1.90 -4.51
N THR A 179 -12.11 -1.92 -3.54
CA THR A 179 -12.98 -3.09 -3.28
C THR A 179 -14.38 -2.95 -3.87
N GLN A 180 -14.74 -1.73 -4.29
CA GLN A 180 -16.07 -1.44 -4.83
C GLN A 180 -16.02 -1.30 -6.35
N THR A 181 -17.13 -1.61 -7.02
CA THR A 181 -17.29 -1.35 -8.46
C THR A 181 -17.22 0.15 -8.71
N ILE A 182 -16.42 0.55 -9.69
CA ILE A 182 -16.31 1.96 -10.11
C ILE A 182 -17.46 2.30 -11.04
N HIS A 183 -18.23 3.31 -10.69
CA HIS A 183 -19.32 3.85 -11.46
C HIS A 183 -18.84 5.07 -12.26
N LEU A 184 -18.83 4.95 -13.59
CA LEU A 184 -18.41 6.00 -14.52
C LEU A 184 -19.63 6.71 -15.08
N HIS A 185 -19.82 7.96 -14.71
CA HIS A 185 -20.96 8.78 -15.11
C HIS A 185 -20.54 9.76 -16.19
N THR A 186 -21.22 9.69 -17.34
CA THR A 186 -20.89 10.51 -18.52
C THR A 186 -22.12 11.31 -18.98
N PRO A 187 -22.35 12.51 -18.39
CA PRO A 187 -23.42 13.39 -18.83
C PRO A 187 -23.07 14.07 -20.16
N HIS A 188 -23.95 13.98 -21.13
CA HIS A 188 -23.78 14.63 -22.43
C HIS A 188 -25.10 15.10 -23.00
N LEU A 189 -25.07 16.15 -23.81
CA LEU A 189 -26.26 16.61 -24.50
C LEU A 189 -26.52 15.73 -25.73
N GLU A 190 -27.81 15.32 -25.91
CA GLU A 190 -28.20 14.57 -27.10
C GLU A 190 -27.92 15.40 -28.37
N GLY A 191 -27.36 14.78 -29.39
CA GLY A 191 -26.97 15.42 -30.64
C GLY A 191 -25.64 16.18 -30.58
N SER A 192 -25.02 16.32 -29.40
CA SER A 192 -23.75 17.04 -29.25
C SER A 192 -22.53 16.25 -29.77
N PRO A 193 -21.37 16.92 -29.95
CA PRO A 193 -20.11 16.22 -30.20
C PRO A 193 -19.73 15.23 -29.12
N GLN A 194 -20.04 15.51 -27.86
CA GLN A 194 -19.75 14.65 -26.73
C GLN A 194 -20.55 13.33 -26.75
N GLU A 195 -21.76 13.34 -27.33
CA GLU A 195 -22.51 12.09 -27.57
C GLU A 195 -21.76 11.16 -28.53
N VAL A 196 -21.18 11.70 -29.59
CA VAL A 196 -20.39 10.90 -30.56
C VAL A 196 -19.24 10.22 -29.85
N LEU A 197 -18.49 10.95 -28.99
CA LEU A 197 -17.42 10.38 -28.18
C LEU A 197 -17.93 9.35 -27.18
N ALA A 198 -19.02 9.65 -26.45
CA ALA A 198 -19.58 8.75 -25.45
C ALA A 198 -19.98 7.40 -26.06
N ARG A 199 -20.64 7.43 -27.21
CA ARG A 199 -21.04 6.22 -27.94
C ARG A 199 -19.85 5.50 -28.56
N TRP A 200 -18.90 6.22 -29.14
CA TRP A 200 -17.68 5.64 -29.69
C TRP A 200 -16.87 4.91 -28.62
N TYR A 201 -16.71 5.52 -27.45
CA TYR A 201 -16.04 4.89 -26.31
C TYR A 201 -16.80 3.69 -25.76
N HIS A 202 -18.12 3.81 -25.60
CA HIS A 202 -18.91 2.75 -25.00
C HIS A 202 -19.20 1.59 -25.95
N GLU A 203 -19.76 1.89 -27.13
CA GLU A 203 -20.23 0.87 -28.07
C GLU A 203 -19.08 0.36 -28.99
N GLY A 204 -18.09 1.20 -29.31
CA GLY A 204 -16.99 0.86 -30.22
C GLY A 204 -15.76 0.27 -29.52
N LEU A 205 -15.38 0.84 -28.40
CA LEU A 205 -14.14 0.50 -27.71
C LEU A 205 -14.34 -0.25 -26.39
N ASP A 206 -15.56 -0.29 -25.86
CA ASP A 206 -15.85 -0.79 -24.50
C ASP A 206 -14.96 -0.14 -23.42
N ALA A 207 -14.49 1.09 -23.66
CA ALA A 207 -13.44 1.75 -22.90
C ALA A 207 -13.86 2.14 -21.48
N PHE A 208 -15.13 2.18 -21.18
CA PHE A 208 -15.62 2.45 -19.82
C PHE A 208 -15.61 1.21 -18.94
N GLU A 209 -15.87 0.02 -19.46
CA GLU A 209 -16.03 -1.20 -18.68
C GLU A 209 -14.79 -2.10 -18.79
N SER A 210 -14.04 -2.01 -19.90
CA SER A 210 -12.83 -2.78 -20.16
C SER A 210 -11.60 -1.89 -20.23
N ASN A 211 -10.44 -2.46 -19.96
CA ASN A 211 -9.15 -1.75 -20.09
C ASN A 211 -8.75 -1.68 -21.57
N LEU A 212 -8.56 -0.49 -22.09
CA LEU A 212 -8.29 -0.25 -23.49
C LEU A 212 -6.84 -0.61 -23.87
N GLN A 213 -6.68 -1.58 -24.74
CA GLN A 213 -5.39 -1.98 -25.31
C GLN A 213 -5.22 -1.37 -26.71
N GLY A 214 -4.03 -0.85 -27.01
CA GLY A 214 -3.74 -0.27 -28.34
C GLY A 214 -4.40 1.10 -28.60
N ALA A 215 -4.66 1.87 -27.56
CA ALA A 215 -5.34 3.16 -27.60
C ALA A 215 -4.79 4.13 -28.66
N ASN A 216 -3.47 4.26 -28.76
CA ASN A 216 -2.82 5.16 -29.74
C ASN A 216 -3.05 4.72 -31.18
N GLN A 217 -2.94 3.42 -31.47
CA GLN A 217 -3.16 2.90 -32.80
C GLN A 217 -4.61 3.09 -33.26
N LEU A 218 -5.56 2.92 -32.34
CA LEU A 218 -6.98 3.17 -32.61
C LEU A 218 -7.24 4.67 -32.86
N LEU A 219 -6.62 5.54 -32.06
CA LEU A 219 -6.74 6.98 -32.26
C LEU A 219 -6.20 7.40 -33.65
N GLU A 220 -4.97 7.01 -33.99
CA GLU A 220 -4.36 7.30 -35.28
C GLU A 220 -5.23 6.86 -36.50
N THR A 221 -5.99 5.77 -36.31
CA THR A 221 -6.85 5.22 -37.37
C THR A 221 -8.19 5.95 -37.50
N PHE A 222 -8.77 6.43 -36.39
CA PHE A 222 -10.17 6.86 -36.37
C PHE A 222 -10.41 8.32 -35.96
N ASP A 223 -9.40 9.08 -35.48
CA ASP A 223 -9.52 10.45 -34.95
C ASP A 223 -10.19 11.43 -35.94
N GLU A 224 -9.73 11.48 -37.20
CA GLU A 224 -10.31 12.36 -38.22
C GLU A 224 -11.80 12.05 -38.46
N ARG A 225 -12.18 10.77 -38.40
CA ARG A 225 -13.56 10.35 -38.64
C ARG A 225 -14.45 10.68 -37.46
N VAL A 226 -13.93 10.51 -36.24
CA VAL A 226 -14.60 10.88 -34.99
C VAL A 226 -14.84 12.39 -34.98
N LEU A 227 -13.82 13.21 -35.24
CA LEU A 227 -13.93 14.68 -35.34
C LEU A 227 -14.93 15.12 -36.40
N LYS A 228 -14.87 14.52 -37.58
CA LYS A 228 -15.80 14.80 -38.67
C LYS A 228 -17.27 14.58 -38.30
N LEU A 229 -17.56 13.43 -37.68
CA LEU A 229 -18.90 13.09 -37.24
C LEU A 229 -19.37 13.95 -36.07
N ALA A 230 -18.47 14.27 -35.12
CA ALA A 230 -18.72 15.16 -34.00
C ALA A 230 -19.08 16.58 -34.44
N ALA A 231 -18.44 17.07 -35.50
CA ALA A 231 -18.71 18.40 -36.06
C ALA A 231 -20.05 18.52 -36.81
N LEU A 232 -20.63 17.40 -37.27
CA LEU A 232 -21.89 17.41 -38.02
C LEU A 232 -23.09 17.74 -37.10
N PRO A 233 -24.04 18.58 -37.57
CA PRO A 233 -25.30 18.79 -36.89
C PRO A 233 -26.08 17.48 -36.71
N PRO A 234 -26.83 17.30 -35.63
CA PRO A 234 -27.61 16.07 -35.38
C PRO A 234 -28.67 15.76 -36.46
N THR A 235 -29.12 16.81 -37.16
CA THR A 235 -30.11 16.68 -38.23
C THR A 235 -29.50 16.35 -39.62
N THR A 236 -28.18 16.13 -39.70
CA THR A 236 -27.51 15.82 -40.95
C THR A 236 -27.83 14.39 -41.41
N ASP A 237 -28.34 14.26 -42.62
CA ASP A 237 -28.62 12.96 -43.23
C ASP A 237 -27.33 12.12 -43.25
N GLY A 238 -27.44 10.88 -42.78
CA GLY A 238 -26.32 9.94 -42.76
C GLY A 238 -25.37 10.05 -41.54
N ARG A 239 -25.53 11.05 -40.63
CA ARG A 239 -24.72 11.16 -39.42
C ARG A 239 -24.84 9.90 -38.53
N GLU A 240 -26.06 9.46 -38.26
CA GLU A 240 -26.31 8.27 -37.44
C GLU A 240 -25.75 7.01 -38.12
N THR A 241 -25.99 6.82 -39.41
CA THR A 241 -25.43 5.71 -40.16
C THR A 241 -23.88 5.74 -40.18
N GLY A 242 -23.31 6.93 -40.32
CA GLY A 242 -21.86 7.13 -40.28
C GLY A 242 -21.28 6.78 -38.90
N LEU A 243 -21.95 7.18 -37.81
CA LEU A 243 -21.56 6.85 -36.46
C LEU A 243 -21.64 5.34 -36.18
N GLN A 244 -22.72 4.70 -36.61
CA GLN A 244 -22.88 3.25 -36.43
C GLN A 244 -21.83 2.46 -37.24
N THR A 245 -21.46 2.95 -38.41
CA THR A 245 -20.37 2.36 -39.24
C THR A 245 -19.04 2.53 -38.52
N LEU A 246 -18.74 3.72 -38.01
CA LEU A 246 -17.53 4.00 -37.23
C LEU A 246 -17.42 3.08 -36.02
N ILE A 247 -18.48 2.95 -35.25
CA ILE A 247 -18.54 2.08 -34.05
C ILE A 247 -18.21 0.64 -34.43
N THR A 248 -18.85 0.11 -35.48
CA THR A 248 -18.67 -1.28 -35.91
C THR A 248 -17.24 -1.54 -36.38
N GLU A 249 -16.68 -0.64 -37.18
CA GLU A 249 -15.29 -0.77 -37.68
C GLU A 249 -14.27 -0.64 -36.52
N THR A 250 -14.50 0.29 -35.61
CA THR A 250 -13.64 0.48 -34.43
C THR A 250 -13.65 -0.76 -33.53
N ALA A 251 -14.82 -1.35 -33.27
CA ALA A 251 -14.93 -2.58 -32.49
C ALA A 251 -14.15 -3.74 -33.14
N GLY A 252 -14.27 -3.87 -34.47
CA GLY A 252 -13.52 -4.89 -35.23
C GLY A 252 -12.00 -4.70 -35.15
N GLU A 253 -11.53 -3.46 -35.28
CA GLU A 253 -10.09 -3.17 -35.19
C GLU A 253 -9.56 -3.33 -33.75
N HIS A 254 -10.32 -2.91 -32.75
CA HIS A 254 -9.99 -3.14 -31.33
C HIS A 254 -9.82 -4.64 -31.04
N GLU A 255 -10.73 -5.49 -31.52
CA GLU A 255 -10.61 -6.94 -31.36
C GLU A 255 -9.37 -7.50 -32.09
N ASN A 256 -9.05 -6.99 -33.28
CA ASN A 256 -7.85 -7.39 -34.02
C ASN A 256 -6.56 -7.03 -33.29
N ILE A 257 -6.46 -5.80 -32.76
CA ILE A 257 -5.30 -5.34 -31.98
C ILE A 257 -5.17 -6.19 -30.71
N ALA A 258 -6.25 -6.42 -29.98
CA ALA A 258 -6.24 -7.24 -28.78
C ALA A 258 -5.72 -8.66 -29.06
N ARG A 259 -6.17 -9.26 -30.18
CA ARG A 259 -5.73 -10.60 -30.64
C ARG A 259 -4.25 -10.62 -31.04
N GLN A 260 -3.76 -9.60 -31.74
CA GLN A 260 -2.33 -9.46 -32.10
C GLN A 260 -1.44 -9.30 -30.87
N LEU A 261 -1.86 -8.47 -29.91
CA LEU A 261 -1.15 -8.27 -28.65
C LEU A 261 -1.12 -9.57 -27.83
N GLU A 262 -2.19 -10.36 -27.83
CA GLU A 262 -2.24 -11.63 -27.16
C GLU A 262 -1.33 -12.69 -27.82
N GLN A 263 -1.25 -12.70 -29.14
CA GLN A 263 -0.35 -13.58 -29.89
C GLN A 263 1.13 -13.18 -29.74
N GLY A 264 1.43 -11.88 -29.65
CA GLY A 264 2.77 -11.35 -29.45
C GLY A 264 3.27 -11.39 -28.00
N ARG A 265 2.45 -11.82 -27.05
CA ARG A 265 2.82 -11.89 -25.63
C ARG A 265 3.85 -13.00 -25.40
N ASP A 266 4.92 -12.65 -24.69
CA ASP A 266 5.82 -13.65 -24.12
C ASP A 266 5.15 -14.29 -22.89
N ARG A 267 4.42 -15.38 -23.14
CA ARG A 267 3.74 -16.16 -22.08
C ARG A 267 4.69 -16.66 -21.00
N LEU A 268 5.99 -16.75 -21.30
CA LEU A 268 6.99 -17.18 -20.33
C LEU A 268 7.20 -16.16 -19.21
N LEU A 269 7.06 -14.86 -19.52
CA LEU A 269 7.11 -13.79 -18.50
C LEU A 269 5.87 -13.80 -17.60
N GLU A 270 4.72 -14.19 -18.11
CA GLU A 270 3.46 -14.22 -17.38
C GLU A 270 3.34 -15.47 -16.48
N LEU A 271 3.88 -16.61 -16.90
CA LEU A 271 3.82 -17.88 -16.13
C LEU A 271 4.47 -17.79 -14.74
N ASN A 272 5.46 -16.91 -14.56
CA ASN A 272 6.17 -16.74 -13.29
C ASN A 272 5.72 -15.51 -12.50
N SER A 273 4.80 -14.70 -13.02
CA SER A 273 4.46 -13.41 -12.45
C SER A 273 3.45 -13.53 -11.31
N HIS A 274 2.30 -14.11 -11.55
CA HIS A 274 1.25 -14.21 -10.54
C HIS A 274 1.14 -15.64 -10.01
N ARG A 275 1.40 -15.81 -8.70
CA ARG A 275 1.24 -17.07 -7.97
C ARG A 275 0.15 -16.91 -6.91
N PRO A 276 -1.12 -17.20 -7.24
CA PRO A 276 -2.25 -16.87 -6.37
C PRO A 276 -2.13 -17.44 -4.96
N LYS A 277 -1.62 -18.67 -4.86
CA LYS A 277 -1.50 -19.36 -3.57
C LYS A 277 -0.45 -18.71 -2.67
N GLU A 278 0.74 -18.44 -3.21
CA GLU A 278 1.82 -17.79 -2.48
C GLU A 278 1.49 -16.34 -2.16
N ALA A 279 0.89 -15.62 -3.11
CA ALA A 279 0.42 -14.26 -2.90
C ALA A 279 -0.68 -14.19 -1.83
N GLY A 280 -1.64 -15.12 -1.86
CA GLY A 280 -2.69 -15.23 -0.84
C GLY A 280 -2.11 -15.46 0.56
N ALA A 281 -1.19 -16.41 0.71
CA ALA A 281 -0.53 -16.69 1.99
C ALA A 281 0.26 -15.48 2.51
N MET A 282 0.92 -14.73 1.62
CA MET A 282 1.63 -13.50 1.99
C MET A 282 0.67 -12.39 2.45
N VAL A 283 -0.45 -12.20 1.73
CA VAL A 283 -1.48 -11.23 2.12
C VAL A 283 -2.08 -11.59 3.48
N GLU A 284 -2.40 -12.86 3.73
CA GLU A 284 -2.90 -13.32 5.02
C GLU A 284 -1.87 -13.06 6.15
N SER A 285 -0.59 -13.32 5.89
CA SER A 285 0.48 -13.04 6.85
C SER A 285 0.61 -11.55 7.17
N ILE A 286 0.53 -10.67 6.15
CA ILE A 286 0.55 -9.21 6.33
C ILE A 286 -0.67 -8.75 7.12
N GLN A 287 -1.87 -9.25 6.80
CA GLN A 287 -3.09 -8.91 7.53
C GLN A 287 -3.04 -9.36 8.98
N ALA A 288 -2.48 -10.54 9.25
CA ALA A 288 -2.27 -11.02 10.62
C ALA A 288 -1.30 -10.13 11.40
N ALA A 289 -0.20 -9.69 10.76
CA ALA A 289 0.75 -8.76 11.36
C ALA A 289 0.14 -7.37 11.60
N ASP A 290 -0.67 -6.86 10.66
CA ASP A 290 -1.37 -5.58 10.82
C ASP A 290 -2.44 -5.62 11.94
N ALA A 291 -3.01 -6.80 12.21
CA ALA A 291 -3.99 -7.01 13.29
C ALA A 291 -3.33 -7.17 14.66
N ASP A 292 -2.04 -7.50 14.73
CA ASP A 292 -1.30 -7.65 15.98
C ASP A 292 -1.03 -6.28 16.61
N LEU A 293 -1.43 -6.10 17.87
CA LEU A 293 -1.23 -4.86 18.62
C LEU A 293 0.14 -4.80 19.31
N ALA A 294 0.92 -5.88 19.27
CA ALA A 294 2.17 -5.97 20.03
C ALA A 294 3.19 -4.88 19.63
N LEU A 295 3.29 -4.55 18.35
CA LEU A 295 4.17 -3.47 17.88
C LEU A 295 3.68 -2.10 18.34
N GLU A 296 2.39 -1.86 18.27
CA GLU A 296 1.75 -0.61 18.71
C GLU A 296 1.94 -0.39 20.21
N ASP A 297 1.58 -1.37 21.04
CA ASP A 297 1.75 -1.33 22.50
C ASP A 297 3.23 -1.12 22.90
N PHE A 298 4.13 -1.82 22.21
CA PHE A 298 5.56 -1.69 22.43
C PHE A 298 6.06 -0.28 22.11
N LEU A 299 5.70 0.26 20.95
CA LEU A 299 6.15 1.58 20.51
C LEU A 299 5.57 2.70 21.38
N LEU A 300 4.31 2.62 21.76
CA LEU A 300 3.71 3.59 22.69
C LEU A 300 4.46 3.61 24.03
N ALA A 301 4.86 2.43 24.54
CA ALA A 301 5.68 2.35 25.76
C ALA A 301 7.09 2.93 25.55
N VAL A 302 7.70 2.72 24.39
CA VAL A 302 9.01 3.31 24.02
C VAL A 302 8.91 4.83 23.90
N PHE A 303 7.88 5.34 23.26
CA PHE A 303 7.63 6.77 23.11
C PHE A 303 7.43 7.45 24.48
N ASP A 304 6.63 6.84 25.36
CA ASP A 304 6.46 7.31 26.74
C ASP A 304 7.80 7.33 27.50
N HIS A 305 8.60 6.26 27.38
CA HIS A 305 9.91 6.14 28.03
C HIS A 305 10.87 7.26 27.62
N TYR A 306 10.90 7.62 26.34
CA TYR A 306 11.78 8.65 25.80
C TYR A 306 11.16 10.05 25.81
N GLY A 307 9.94 10.23 26.30
CA GLY A 307 9.26 11.51 26.46
C GLY A 307 8.69 12.10 25.17
N VAL A 308 8.42 11.25 24.17
CA VAL A 308 7.66 11.65 22.97
C VAL A 308 6.23 11.94 23.40
N GLN A 309 5.70 13.09 23.02
CA GLN A 309 4.29 13.39 23.26
C GLN A 309 3.44 12.68 22.21
N VAL A 310 2.49 11.87 22.68
CA VAL A 310 1.61 11.07 21.83
C VAL A 310 0.17 11.51 22.04
N GLU A 311 -0.48 11.98 20.98
CA GLU A 311 -1.90 12.32 20.98
C GLU A 311 -2.66 11.29 20.14
N ASP A 312 -3.62 10.58 20.75
CA ASP A 312 -4.46 9.60 20.08
C ASP A 312 -5.57 10.34 19.30
N ILE A 313 -5.60 10.14 17.98
CA ILE A 313 -6.60 10.71 17.06
C ILE A 313 -7.59 9.67 16.53
N GLY A 314 -7.64 8.50 17.16
CA GLY A 314 -8.54 7.40 16.83
C GLY A 314 -8.07 6.53 15.67
N SER A 315 -8.73 5.40 15.48
CA SER A 315 -8.41 4.43 14.40
C SER A 315 -6.93 4.03 14.35
N ARG A 316 -6.33 3.74 15.53
CA ARG A 316 -4.92 3.34 15.67
C ARG A 316 -3.95 4.37 15.06
N SER A 317 -4.25 5.66 15.23
CA SER A 317 -3.48 6.77 14.65
C SER A 317 -3.13 7.78 15.72
N TYR A 318 -1.93 8.34 15.59
CA TYR A 318 -1.31 9.17 16.62
C TYR A 318 -0.59 10.36 16.03
N ILE A 319 -0.61 11.49 16.72
CA ILE A 319 0.29 12.61 16.44
C ILE A 319 1.48 12.49 17.40
N LEU A 320 2.68 12.38 16.84
CA LEU A 320 3.93 12.23 17.58
C LEU A 320 4.68 13.57 17.56
N GLN A 321 4.99 14.11 18.74
CA GLN A 321 5.70 15.39 18.87
C GLN A 321 6.96 15.23 19.71
N GLY A 322 8.06 15.83 19.24
CA GLY A 322 9.39 15.68 19.84
C GLY A 322 9.72 16.65 20.99
N HIS A 323 8.82 17.54 21.39
CA HIS A 323 9.12 18.62 22.35
C HIS A 323 9.54 18.15 23.76
N GLY A 324 9.24 16.90 24.12
CA GLY A 324 9.56 16.32 25.43
C GLY A 324 10.64 15.24 25.40
N VAL A 325 11.27 15.01 24.26
CA VAL A 325 12.25 13.92 24.08
C VAL A 325 13.46 14.14 25.00
N THR A 326 13.83 13.08 25.71
CA THR A 326 14.85 13.12 26.77
C THR A 326 16.28 12.90 26.28
N THR A 327 16.46 12.55 25.01
CA THR A 327 17.79 12.27 24.42
C THR A 327 17.89 12.76 22.97
N ASP A 328 18.99 13.42 22.65
CA ASP A 328 19.29 13.87 21.28
C ASP A 328 19.53 12.73 20.28
N SER A 329 19.66 11.51 20.76
CA SER A 329 19.84 10.31 19.93
C SER A 329 18.51 9.69 19.47
N PHE A 330 17.38 10.21 19.92
CA PHE A 330 16.07 9.77 19.43
C PHE A 330 15.88 10.22 17.97
N PRO A 331 15.24 9.43 17.11
CA PRO A 331 14.98 9.84 15.73
C PRO A 331 14.28 11.20 15.65
N ASP A 332 14.71 12.04 14.71
CA ASP A 332 14.12 13.35 14.51
C ASP A 332 12.64 13.26 14.17
N LEU A 333 11.84 14.00 14.93
CA LEU A 333 10.43 14.21 14.65
C LEU A 333 10.22 15.58 14.02
N PRO A 334 9.40 15.71 12.97
CA PRO A 334 9.10 17.02 12.37
C PRO A 334 8.60 18.02 13.40
N GLY A 335 8.97 19.29 13.27
CA GLY A 335 8.58 20.34 14.22
C GLY A 335 7.06 20.54 14.35
N GLU A 336 6.32 20.21 13.29
CA GLU A 336 4.85 20.21 13.27
C GLU A 336 4.24 18.93 13.85
N GLY A 337 5.06 17.93 14.18
CA GLY A 337 4.66 16.59 14.57
C GLY A 337 4.55 15.65 13.36
N LEU A 338 4.58 14.35 13.64
CA LEU A 338 4.35 13.27 12.66
C LEU A 338 2.97 12.66 12.91
N VAL A 339 2.15 12.57 11.88
CA VAL A 339 0.91 11.81 11.95
C VAL A 339 1.21 10.38 11.52
N GLY A 340 1.22 9.46 12.47
CA GLY A 340 1.48 8.04 12.22
C GLY A 340 0.26 7.18 12.49
N THR A 341 0.13 6.09 11.75
CA THR A 341 -0.94 5.09 11.96
C THR A 341 -0.41 3.67 11.88
N PHE A 342 -1.03 2.76 12.63
CA PHE A 342 -0.85 1.31 12.50
C PHE A 342 -1.94 0.66 11.64
N ASP A 343 -2.88 1.45 11.10
CA ASP A 343 -3.90 0.99 10.16
C ASP A 343 -3.46 1.26 8.71
N ARG A 344 -3.06 0.20 8.02
CA ARG A 344 -2.62 0.25 6.62
C ARG A 344 -3.68 0.83 5.69
N ARG A 345 -4.97 0.57 5.93
CA ARG A 345 -6.06 1.08 5.07
C ARG A 345 -6.12 2.60 5.14
N ARG A 346 -5.92 3.16 6.33
CA ARG A 346 -5.88 4.60 6.52
C ARG A 346 -4.66 5.24 5.85
N ALA A 347 -3.48 4.63 5.99
CA ALA A 347 -2.26 5.12 5.36
C ALA A 347 -2.33 5.08 3.82
N ILE A 348 -2.92 4.03 3.24
CA ILE A 348 -3.10 3.94 1.79
C ILE A 348 -4.02 5.04 1.25
N GLY A 349 -5.04 5.42 2.03
CA GLY A 349 -6.03 6.44 1.63
C GLY A 349 -5.58 7.88 1.87
N ARG A 350 -4.46 8.11 2.58
CA ARG A 350 -4.02 9.46 3.01
C ARG A 350 -2.51 9.61 2.85
N GLU A 351 -2.11 10.60 2.06
CA GLU A 351 -0.69 10.90 1.82
C GLU A 351 -0.02 11.67 2.99
N ASP A 352 -0.81 12.22 3.91
CA ASP A 352 -0.37 12.98 5.08
C ASP A 352 -0.24 12.11 6.34
N VAL A 353 -0.36 10.79 6.21
CA VAL A 353 -0.30 9.84 7.33
C VAL A 353 0.71 8.75 7.03
N ASP A 354 1.71 8.61 7.88
CA ASP A 354 2.75 7.60 7.76
C ASP A 354 2.32 6.26 8.37
N LEU A 355 2.57 5.16 7.66
CA LEU A 355 2.33 3.82 8.19
C LEU A 355 3.50 3.40 9.09
N LEU A 356 3.22 3.23 10.38
CA LEU A 356 4.21 2.80 11.37
C LEU A 356 4.37 1.28 11.35
N THR A 357 5.23 0.80 10.46
CA THR A 357 5.65 -0.60 10.37
C THR A 357 7.01 -0.81 11.03
N SER A 358 7.43 -2.05 11.20
CA SER A 358 8.73 -2.40 11.81
C SER A 358 9.94 -1.83 11.05
N ASP A 359 9.78 -1.47 9.78
CA ASP A 359 10.80 -0.89 8.91
C ASP A 359 10.72 0.65 8.81
N HIS A 360 9.72 1.28 9.44
CA HIS A 360 9.62 2.74 9.45
C HIS A 360 10.82 3.37 10.18
N PRO A 361 11.44 4.45 9.67
CA PRO A 361 12.67 5.04 10.25
C PRO A 361 12.56 5.40 11.74
N ILE A 362 11.41 5.92 12.19
CA ILE A 362 11.17 6.24 13.60
C ILE A 362 11.12 4.96 14.45
N VAL A 363 10.52 3.89 13.92
CA VAL A 363 10.41 2.61 14.61
C VAL A 363 11.78 1.95 14.72
N THR A 364 12.51 1.84 13.62
CA THR A 364 13.86 1.26 13.60
C THR A 364 14.82 2.06 14.48
N GLY A 365 14.81 3.39 14.39
CA GLY A 365 15.67 4.24 15.19
C GLY A 365 15.33 4.20 16.70
N ALA A 366 14.08 4.12 17.07
CA ALA A 366 13.66 3.96 18.47
C ALA A 366 14.08 2.58 19.03
N VAL A 367 13.96 1.52 18.22
CA VAL A 367 14.42 0.17 18.57
C VAL A 367 15.94 0.13 18.69
N ASP A 368 16.67 0.72 17.74
CA ASP A 368 18.14 0.77 17.78
C ASP A 368 18.65 1.54 19.01
N LEU A 369 17.99 2.64 19.36
CA LEU A 369 18.32 3.39 20.58
C LEU A 369 18.09 2.54 21.83
N LEU A 370 16.99 1.79 21.91
CA LEU A 370 16.71 0.90 23.03
C LEU A 370 17.74 -0.23 23.10
N LEU A 371 18.04 -0.89 21.98
CA LEU A 371 19.01 -1.99 21.91
C LEU A 371 20.45 -1.52 22.16
N GLY A 372 20.79 -0.30 21.77
CA GLY A 372 22.10 0.31 22.01
C GLY A 372 22.30 0.81 23.45
N SER A 373 21.25 0.86 24.26
CA SER A 373 21.33 1.28 25.66
C SER A 373 21.77 0.14 26.56
N GLU A 374 22.50 0.45 27.65
CA GLU A 374 22.84 -0.54 28.69
C GLU A 374 21.67 -0.77 29.68
N GLN A 375 20.55 -0.07 29.50
CA GLN A 375 19.39 -0.18 30.38
C GLN A 375 18.46 -1.33 29.95
N GLY A 376 17.79 -1.96 30.91
CA GLY A 376 16.77 -2.97 30.64
C GLY A 376 17.28 -4.41 30.45
N ASN A 377 18.60 -4.64 30.44
CA ASN A 377 19.17 -5.99 30.22
C ASN A 377 18.90 -6.95 31.39
N CYS A 378 18.60 -6.43 32.58
CA CYS A 378 18.27 -7.24 33.75
C CYS A 378 17.11 -6.63 34.52
N THR A 379 16.10 -7.43 34.81
CA THR A 379 14.90 -6.98 35.55
C THR A 379 14.53 -7.95 36.65
N PHE A 380 13.74 -7.46 37.61
CA PHE A 380 13.15 -8.26 38.65
C PHE A 380 11.64 -8.08 38.72
N GLY A 381 10.90 -9.18 38.80
CA GLY A 381 9.45 -9.16 38.89
C GLY A 381 8.93 -10.07 40.02
N ILE A 382 7.78 -9.73 40.57
CA ILE A 382 7.07 -10.52 41.53
C ILE A 382 5.84 -11.13 40.88
N TRP A 383 5.71 -12.44 40.96
CA TRP A 383 4.49 -13.16 40.65
C TRP A 383 3.77 -13.49 41.98
N PRO A 384 2.74 -12.74 42.36
CA PRO A 384 2.07 -12.94 43.62
C PRO A 384 1.43 -14.32 43.68
N ASP A 385 1.89 -15.16 44.62
CA ASP A 385 1.30 -16.47 44.95
C ASP A 385 1.47 -16.75 46.43
N LYS A 386 0.36 -16.89 47.17
CA LYS A 386 0.40 -17.12 48.62
C LYS A 386 0.88 -18.51 48.98
N ASN A 387 0.79 -19.46 48.06
CA ASN A 387 1.04 -20.89 48.30
C ASN A 387 2.38 -21.38 47.71
N ASP A 388 3.10 -20.53 47.01
CA ASP A 388 4.35 -20.89 46.34
C ASP A 388 5.52 -20.05 46.87
N LYS A 389 6.73 -20.58 46.76
CA LYS A 389 8.00 -19.93 47.14
C LYS A 389 9.07 -20.37 46.13
N THR A 390 8.89 -20.00 44.87
CA THR A 390 9.75 -20.45 43.79
C THR A 390 10.48 -19.27 43.16
N ILE A 391 11.78 -19.45 42.91
CA ILE A 391 12.57 -18.56 42.11
C ILE A 391 12.53 -19.07 40.67
N LEU A 392 12.19 -18.18 39.74
CA LEU A 392 12.24 -18.44 38.32
C LEU A 392 13.26 -17.50 37.65
N ILE A 393 13.91 -17.98 36.63
CA ILE A 393 14.74 -17.17 35.73
C ILE A 393 14.17 -17.32 34.33
N GLU A 394 13.81 -16.19 33.75
CA GLU A 394 13.54 -16.04 32.34
C GLU A 394 14.77 -15.40 31.69
N ALA A 395 15.38 -16.11 30.75
CA ALA A 395 16.52 -15.63 29.98
C ALA A 395 16.15 -15.61 28.50
N VAL A 396 16.41 -14.50 27.83
CA VAL A 396 16.32 -14.41 26.39
C VAL A 396 17.73 -14.44 25.81
N PHE A 397 17.97 -15.42 24.96
CA PHE A 397 19.18 -15.52 24.19
C PHE A 397 18.89 -15.15 22.74
N VAL A 398 19.88 -14.65 22.04
CA VAL A 398 19.82 -14.41 20.59
C VAL A 398 20.79 -15.38 19.92
N LEU A 399 20.26 -16.21 19.03
CA LEU A 399 21.04 -17.00 18.11
C LEU A 399 21.37 -16.13 16.90
N GLU A 400 22.67 -15.92 16.64
CA GLU A 400 23.15 -15.04 15.57
C GLU A 400 24.31 -15.66 14.81
N ALA A 401 24.35 -15.47 13.50
CA ALA A 401 25.48 -15.78 12.64
C ALA A 401 26.21 -14.49 12.26
N LEU A 402 27.48 -14.36 12.66
CA LEU A 402 28.28 -13.19 12.30
C LEU A 402 28.90 -13.39 10.92
N ALA A 403 28.42 -12.63 9.95
CA ALA A 403 28.84 -12.71 8.56
C ALA A 403 29.10 -11.33 7.97
N PRO A 404 30.01 -11.23 6.95
CA PRO A 404 30.04 -10.05 6.10
C PRO A 404 28.69 -9.80 5.43
N ALA A 405 28.26 -8.53 5.34
CA ALA A 405 26.95 -8.15 4.83
C ALA A 405 26.61 -8.71 3.43
N HIS A 406 27.63 -8.84 2.56
CA HIS A 406 27.45 -9.35 1.19
C HIS A 406 27.04 -10.84 1.10
N LEU A 407 27.21 -11.61 2.19
CA LEU A 407 26.80 -13.01 2.24
C LEU A 407 25.31 -13.18 2.53
N HIS A 408 24.65 -12.15 3.08
CA HIS A 408 23.23 -12.20 3.45
C HIS A 408 22.85 -13.46 4.25
N ALA A 409 23.67 -13.78 5.28
CA ALA A 409 23.45 -14.95 6.12
C ALA A 409 22.11 -14.89 6.89
N ASP A 410 21.63 -13.69 7.18
CA ASP A 410 20.33 -13.38 7.76
C ASP A 410 19.15 -13.91 6.95
N ARG A 411 19.33 -14.12 5.64
CA ARG A 411 18.34 -14.78 4.77
C ARG A 411 18.03 -16.21 5.21
N PHE A 412 19.00 -16.93 5.77
CA PHE A 412 18.87 -18.33 6.16
C PHE A 412 18.81 -18.49 7.68
N LEU A 413 19.57 -17.69 8.40
CA LEU A 413 19.60 -17.67 9.86
C LEU A 413 19.51 -16.21 10.35
N PRO A 414 18.30 -15.61 10.36
CA PRO A 414 18.10 -14.30 10.96
C PRO A 414 18.39 -14.36 12.47
N PRO A 415 18.78 -13.24 13.12
CA PRO A 415 18.85 -13.20 14.57
C PRO A 415 17.57 -13.73 15.21
N THR A 416 17.67 -14.86 15.90
CA THR A 416 16.51 -15.60 16.40
C THR A 416 16.50 -15.58 17.93
N PRO A 417 15.46 -15.01 18.57
CA PRO A 417 15.32 -14.99 20.01
C PRO A 417 14.92 -16.38 20.54
N LEU A 418 15.61 -16.81 21.59
CA LEU A 418 15.32 -18.04 22.35
C LEU A 418 14.94 -17.66 23.77
N ARG A 419 13.68 -17.82 24.12
CA ARG A 419 13.15 -17.51 25.45
C ARG A 419 13.14 -18.77 26.31
N ILE A 420 13.98 -18.80 27.33
CA ILE A 420 14.14 -19.93 28.25
C ILE A 420 13.67 -19.52 29.64
N LEU A 421 12.69 -20.23 30.18
CA LEU A 421 12.19 -20.05 31.54
C LEU A 421 12.53 -21.31 32.33
N VAL A 422 13.23 -21.16 33.45
CA VAL A 422 13.57 -22.28 34.37
C VAL A 422 13.19 -21.95 35.79
N ASN A 423 12.87 -22.98 36.57
CA ASN A 423 12.69 -22.89 38.02
C ASN A 423 14.00 -23.18 38.80
N HIS A 424 13.99 -23.01 40.10
CA HIS A 424 15.15 -23.28 40.99
C HIS A 424 15.63 -24.73 40.97
N LYS A 425 14.82 -25.68 40.45
CA LYS A 425 15.22 -27.07 40.20
C LYS A 425 15.86 -27.30 38.84
N LYS A 426 16.04 -26.24 38.05
CA LYS A 426 16.58 -26.25 36.67
C LYS A 426 15.64 -26.92 35.65
N GLU A 427 14.37 -27.04 35.96
CA GLU A 427 13.35 -27.58 35.06
C GLU A 427 12.86 -26.45 34.14
N GLN A 428 12.87 -26.71 32.83
CA GLN A 428 12.31 -25.78 31.83
C GLN A 428 10.78 -25.72 31.98
N LEU A 429 10.23 -24.52 31.96
CA LEU A 429 8.81 -24.26 32.00
C LEU A 429 8.35 -23.65 30.70
N LYS A 430 7.33 -24.23 30.06
CA LYS A 430 6.68 -23.68 28.88
C LYS A 430 5.34 -23.08 29.28
N LEU A 431 5.38 -21.86 29.80
CA LEU A 431 4.19 -21.13 30.25
C LEU A 431 4.36 -19.64 29.94
N ASP A 432 3.24 -18.98 29.77
CA ASP A 432 3.19 -17.52 29.67
C ASP A 432 3.15 -16.94 31.08
N LEU A 433 3.94 -15.89 31.28
CA LEU A 433 4.00 -15.21 32.56
C LEU A 433 2.80 -14.25 32.66
N PRO A 434 2.13 -14.21 33.82
CA PRO A 434 1.13 -13.18 34.07
C PRO A 434 1.78 -11.80 34.18
N GLY A 435 0.98 -10.76 34.29
CA GLY A 435 1.48 -9.44 34.66
C GLY A 435 2.26 -9.49 35.97
N LEU A 436 3.55 -9.13 35.95
CA LEU A 436 4.42 -9.17 37.11
C LEU A 436 4.37 -7.83 37.84
N GLU A 437 4.31 -7.88 39.18
CA GLU A 437 4.43 -6.68 39.99
C GLU A 437 5.90 -6.21 40.08
N LYS A 438 6.10 -4.91 40.15
CA LYS A 438 7.42 -4.32 40.35
C LYS A 438 7.92 -4.62 41.77
N GLY A 439 9.21 -4.92 41.89
CA GLY A 439 9.83 -5.19 43.18
C GLY A 439 11.34 -5.01 43.16
N ALA A 440 11.99 -5.24 44.29
CA ALA A 440 13.44 -5.19 44.42
C ALA A 440 13.99 -6.49 44.99
N PRO A 441 15.04 -7.08 44.40
CA PRO A 441 15.55 -8.42 44.77
C PRO A 441 16.47 -8.43 46.01
N TYR A 442 16.63 -7.32 46.75
CA TYR A 442 17.67 -7.17 47.75
C TYR A 442 17.73 -8.32 48.75
N LYS A 443 16.59 -8.69 49.39
CA LYS A 443 16.58 -9.79 50.37
C LYS A 443 16.83 -11.17 49.75
N LEU A 444 16.48 -11.38 48.50
CA LEU A 444 16.79 -12.62 47.79
C LEU A 444 18.29 -12.73 47.51
N LEU A 445 18.91 -11.64 47.06
CA LEU A 445 20.32 -11.61 46.70
C LEU A 445 21.24 -11.55 47.91
N ASP A 446 20.78 -11.00 49.04
CA ASP A 446 21.52 -11.01 50.32
C ASP A 446 21.70 -12.41 50.88
N ASN A 447 20.90 -13.40 50.44
CA ASN A 447 21.12 -14.79 50.79
C ASN A 447 22.27 -15.41 49.97
N PRO A 448 23.44 -15.73 50.59
CA PRO A 448 24.61 -16.21 49.83
C PRO A 448 24.32 -17.48 49.03
N LYS A 449 23.44 -18.35 49.50
CA LYS A 449 23.07 -19.58 48.82
C LYS A 449 22.27 -19.30 47.55
N ILE A 450 21.39 -18.32 47.61
CA ILE A 450 20.59 -17.93 46.43
C ILE A 450 21.49 -17.23 45.41
N GLY A 451 22.20 -16.18 45.82
CA GLY A 451 23.00 -15.34 44.93
C GLY A 451 24.23 -16.04 44.33
N ARG A 452 24.91 -16.91 45.12
CA ARG A 452 26.16 -17.52 44.71
C ARG A 452 26.06 -18.95 44.18
N GLU A 453 25.01 -19.68 44.52
CA GLU A 453 24.85 -21.09 44.13
C GLU A 453 23.63 -21.30 43.22
N ILE A 454 22.44 -20.85 43.63
CA ILE A 454 21.20 -21.17 42.91
C ILE A 454 21.10 -20.40 41.61
N ILE A 455 21.24 -19.08 41.63
CA ILE A 455 21.10 -18.24 40.43
C ILE A 455 22.15 -18.59 39.36
N PRO A 456 23.45 -18.73 39.67
CA PRO A 456 24.42 -19.15 38.67
C PRO A 456 24.11 -20.53 38.06
N ALA A 457 23.71 -21.50 38.89
CA ALA A 457 23.36 -22.83 38.41
C ALA A 457 22.07 -22.85 37.55
N MET A 458 21.13 -21.93 37.79
CA MET A 458 19.95 -21.74 36.94
C MET A 458 20.35 -21.10 35.59
N LEU A 459 21.26 -20.11 35.60
CA LEU A 459 21.80 -19.48 34.38
C LEU A 459 22.54 -20.48 33.47
N GLU A 460 23.40 -21.33 34.07
CA GLU A 460 24.04 -22.42 33.34
C GLU A 460 23.01 -23.37 32.70
N ALA A 461 21.92 -23.67 33.42
CA ALA A 461 20.85 -24.51 32.89
C ALA A 461 20.12 -23.84 31.72
N THR A 462 19.81 -22.52 31.80
CA THR A 462 19.19 -21.78 30.68
C THR A 462 20.09 -21.77 29.47
N GLN A 463 21.39 -21.56 29.65
CA GLN A 463 22.37 -21.56 28.55
C GLN A 463 22.47 -22.94 27.88
N ALA A 464 22.48 -24.02 28.64
CA ALA A 464 22.53 -25.37 28.10
C ALA A 464 21.28 -25.70 27.26
N ILE A 465 20.10 -25.30 27.75
CA ILE A 465 18.82 -25.47 27.01
C ILE A 465 18.84 -24.63 25.73
N ALA A 466 19.24 -23.37 25.81
CA ALA A 466 19.32 -22.49 24.65
C ALA A 466 20.29 -23.02 23.57
N GLN A 467 21.42 -23.60 23.99
CA GLN A 467 22.38 -24.22 23.06
C GLN A 467 21.78 -25.46 22.37
N GLU A 468 20.97 -26.25 23.08
CA GLU A 468 20.32 -27.42 22.49
C GLU A 468 19.24 -27.03 21.49
N GLU A 469 18.40 -26.05 21.84
CA GLU A 469 17.38 -25.50 20.92
C GLU A 469 18.05 -24.87 19.69
N ALA A 470 19.13 -24.13 19.87
CA ALA A 470 19.90 -23.53 18.79
C ALA A 470 20.45 -24.55 17.78
N ARG A 471 20.89 -25.73 18.23
CA ARG A 471 21.39 -26.78 17.32
C ARG A 471 20.35 -27.21 16.29
N THR A 472 19.10 -27.33 16.71
CA THR A 472 18.00 -27.69 15.81
C THR A 472 17.79 -26.61 14.75
N ILE A 473 17.75 -25.34 15.17
CA ILE A 473 17.55 -24.20 14.27
C ILE A 473 18.73 -24.06 13.28
N ILE A 474 19.96 -24.21 13.77
CA ILE A 474 21.16 -24.18 12.91
C ILE A 474 21.10 -25.30 11.86
N ALA A 475 20.70 -26.50 12.25
CA ALA A 475 20.60 -27.63 11.33
C ALA A 475 19.54 -27.40 10.25
N GLU A 476 18.36 -26.88 10.64
CA GLU A 476 17.30 -26.53 9.71
C GLU A 476 17.75 -25.42 8.72
N ALA A 477 18.37 -24.36 9.24
CA ALA A 477 18.92 -23.27 8.43
C ALA A 477 20.01 -23.74 7.45
N SER A 478 20.93 -24.60 7.91
CA SER A 478 21.97 -25.20 7.05
C SER A 478 21.35 -26.03 5.92
N ASN A 479 20.40 -26.89 6.24
CA ASN A 479 19.74 -27.73 5.23
C ASN A 479 18.98 -26.89 4.18
N ALA A 480 18.27 -25.86 4.62
CA ALA A 480 17.55 -24.93 3.73
C ALA A 480 18.51 -24.17 2.82
N MET A 481 19.61 -23.65 3.38
CA MET A 481 20.67 -22.95 2.65
C MET A 481 21.35 -23.85 1.63
N GLU A 482 21.81 -25.04 2.04
CA GLU A 482 22.48 -26.01 1.16
C GLU A 482 21.56 -26.43 0.02
N SER A 483 20.31 -26.77 0.30
CA SER A 483 19.33 -27.18 -0.72
C SER A 483 19.10 -26.07 -1.75
N GLN A 484 18.97 -24.83 -1.30
CA GLN A 484 18.71 -23.71 -2.20
C GLN A 484 19.93 -23.36 -3.06
N LEU A 485 21.10 -23.26 -2.48
CA LEU A 485 22.33 -22.90 -3.20
C LEU A 485 22.81 -24.04 -4.12
N GLN A 486 22.66 -25.29 -3.70
CA GLN A 486 22.95 -26.43 -4.57
C GLN A 486 22.03 -26.46 -5.79
N SER A 487 20.72 -26.21 -5.60
CA SER A 487 19.78 -26.10 -6.72
C SER A 487 20.15 -24.98 -7.70
N GLU A 488 20.72 -23.89 -7.20
CA GLU A 488 21.19 -22.77 -8.04
C GLU A 488 22.47 -23.15 -8.81
N ILE A 489 23.41 -23.83 -8.17
CA ILE A 489 24.64 -24.33 -8.81
C ILE A 489 24.30 -25.33 -9.91
N ASP A 490 23.40 -26.26 -9.64
CA ASP A 490 22.94 -27.28 -10.61
C ASP A 490 22.24 -26.60 -11.81
N ARG A 491 21.44 -25.57 -11.53
CA ARG A 491 20.77 -24.76 -12.56
C ARG A 491 21.78 -24.03 -13.44
N LEU A 492 22.76 -23.32 -12.83
CA LEU A 492 23.80 -22.60 -13.57
C LEU A 492 24.65 -23.56 -14.42
N THR A 493 24.96 -24.72 -13.88
CA THR A 493 25.73 -25.77 -14.56
C THR A 493 24.95 -26.29 -15.80
N SER A 494 23.67 -26.62 -15.63
CA SER A 494 22.83 -27.07 -16.74
C SER A 494 22.60 -25.97 -17.79
N LEU A 495 22.49 -24.70 -17.32
CA LEU A 495 22.33 -23.56 -18.22
C LEU A 495 23.58 -23.35 -19.08
N ARG A 496 24.77 -23.54 -18.53
CA ARG A 496 26.02 -23.41 -19.25
C ARG A 496 26.17 -24.41 -20.38
N GLU A 497 25.58 -25.61 -20.26
CA GLU A 497 25.61 -26.62 -21.34
C GLU A 497 24.87 -26.16 -22.61
N VAL A 498 23.91 -25.22 -22.47
CA VAL A 498 23.05 -24.75 -23.58
C VAL A 498 23.21 -23.25 -23.87
N ASN A 499 23.98 -22.52 -23.07
CA ASN A 499 24.17 -21.07 -23.20
C ASN A 499 25.59 -20.65 -22.80
N ASP A 500 26.39 -20.30 -23.79
CA ASP A 500 27.79 -19.87 -23.62
C ASP A 500 27.96 -18.53 -22.88
N HIS A 501 26.87 -17.77 -22.68
CA HIS A 501 26.93 -16.51 -21.92
C HIS A 501 27.01 -16.72 -20.40
N VAL A 502 26.73 -17.93 -19.91
CA VAL A 502 26.96 -18.28 -18.48
C VAL A 502 28.44 -18.52 -18.28
N ARG A 503 29.06 -17.65 -17.53
CA ARG A 503 30.52 -17.71 -17.28
C ARG A 503 30.84 -18.75 -16.21
N PRO A 504 32.00 -19.46 -16.33
CA PRO A 504 32.48 -20.36 -15.30
C PRO A 504 32.55 -19.71 -13.93
N GLU A 505 33.00 -18.43 -13.90
CA GLU A 505 33.18 -17.63 -12.69
C GLU A 505 31.88 -17.46 -11.90
N GLU A 506 30.70 -17.46 -12.55
CA GLU A 506 29.40 -17.37 -11.88
C GLU A 506 29.09 -18.65 -11.09
N ILE A 507 29.45 -19.80 -11.63
CA ILE A 507 29.30 -21.10 -10.95
C ILE A 507 30.28 -21.21 -9.79
N ASP A 508 31.53 -20.77 -10.00
CA ASP A 508 32.56 -20.79 -8.96
C ASP A 508 32.21 -19.83 -7.82
N LEU A 509 31.68 -18.64 -8.12
CA LEU A 509 31.17 -17.70 -7.13
C LEU A 509 30.03 -18.31 -6.30
N ALA A 510 29.09 -18.99 -6.94
CA ALA A 510 27.99 -19.66 -6.22
C ALA A 510 28.50 -20.79 -5.30
N ARG A 511 29.50 -21.53 -5.72
CA ARG A 511 30.16 -22.56 -4.89
C ARG A 511 30.92 -21.95 -3.71
N GLU A 512 31.64 -20.86 -3.96
CA GLU A 512 32.34 -20.13 -2.91
C GLU A 512 31.36 -19.57 -1.89
N GLN A 513 30.24 -18.99 -2.33
CA GLN A 513 29.17 -18.50 -1.45
C GLN A 513 28.57 -19.64 -0.60
N LEU A 514 28.33 -20.81 -1.18
CA LEU A 514 27.87 -21.99 -0.45
C LEU A 514 28.86 -22.38 0.65
N ALA A 515 30.15 -22.45 0.33
CA ALA A 515 31.19 -22.82 1.29
C ALA A 515 31.31 -21.80 2.43
N GLN A 516 31.32 -20.51 2.10
CA GLN A 516 31.40 -19.43 3.10
C GLN A 516 30.18 -19.40 4.02
N LEU A 517 28.96 -19.55 3.48
CA LEU A 517 27.73 -19.60 4.29
C LEU A 517 27.66 -20.84 5.17
N THR A 518 28.14 -22.00 4.69
CA THR A 518 28.22 -23.22 5.49
C THR A 518 29.13 -23.00 6.72
N ASP A 519 30.29 -22.38 6.53
CA ASP A 519 31.21 -22.07 7.63
C ASP A 519 30.59 -21.07 8.61
N VAL A 520 29.97 -20.00 8.12
CA VAL A 520 29.34 -18.96 8.95
C VAL A 520 28.17 -19.50 9.77
N ILE A 521 27.24 -20.23 9.14
CA ILE A 521 26.06 -20.78 9.83
C ILE A 521 26.46 -21.84 10.86
N SER A 522 27.47 -22.67 10.54
CA SER A 522 27.96 -23.67 11.49
C SER A 522 28.64 -23.07 12.74
N ARG A 523 29.12 -21.82 12.64
CA ARG A 523 29.72 -21.06 13.74
C ARG A 523 28.74 -20.10 14.43
N ALA A 524 27.47 -20.21 14.14
CA ALA A 524 26.46 -19.40 14.81
C ALA A 524 26.55 -19.57 16.34
N ARG A 525 26.34 -18.49 17.06
CA ARG A 525 26.49 -18.45 18.51
C ARG A 525 25.21 -18.04 19.20
N VAL A 526 25.07 -18.49 20.42
CA VAL A 526 23.98 -18.12 21.34
C VAL A 526 24.52 -17.08 22.32
N ARG A 527 24.00 -15.87 22.30
CA ARG A 527 24.37 -14.76 23.17
C ARG A 527 23.24 -14.46 24.12
N LEU A 528 23.51 -14.37 25.43
CA LEU A 528 22.53 -13.90 26.41
C LEU A 528 22.27 -12.41 26.13
N ASP A 529 21.01 -12.06 25.98
CA ASP A 529 20.56 -10.70 25.69
C ASP A 529 19.90 -10.07 26.93
N THR A 530 18.84 -10.67 27.44
CA THR A 530 18.15 -10.16 28.62
C THR A 530 17.89 -11.25 29.65
N LEU A 531 17.77 -10.80 30.90
CA LEU A 531 17.52 -11.66 32.06
C LEU A 531 16.42 -11.07 32.93
N ARG A 532 15.46 -11.91 33.30
CA ARG A 532 14.46 -11.55 34.30
C ARG A 532 14.50 -12.54 35.44
N LEU A 533 14.80 -12.03 36.65
CA LEU A 533 14.65 -12.80 37.88
C LEU A 533 13.23 -12.62 38.41
N ILE A 534 12.54 -13.73 38.70
CA ILE A 534 11.14 -13.70 39.13
C ILE A 534 11.01 -14.41 40.48
N TRP A 535 10.40 -13.73 41.40
CA TRP A 535 9.93 -14.34 42.64
C TRP A 535 8.47 -14.71 42.52
N LYS A 536 8.16 -16.00 42.54
CA LYS A 536 6.80 -16.51 42.65
C LYS A 536 6.52 -16.82 44.10
N GLY A 537 5.71 -15.98 44.75
CA GLY A 537 5.43 -16.11 46.17
C GLY A 537 4.78 -14.86 46.77
N SER A 538 4.62 -14.85 48.11
CA SER A 538 4.13 -13.65 48.81
C SER A 538 5.14 -12.49 48.63
N PRO A 539 4.71 -11.27 48.23
CA PRO A 539 5.56 -10.08 48.14
C PRO A 539 6.22 -9.75 49.51
N GLU A 540 5.53 -9.96 50.61
CA GLU A 540 6.02 -9.66 51.97
C GLU A 540 7.28 -10.48 52.33
N ALA A 541 7.46 -11.66 51.73
CA ALA A 541 8.61 -12.52 51.98
C ALA A 541 9.94 -11.92 51.52
N ILE A 542 9.91 -10.97 50.57
CA ILE A 542 11.09 -10.36 49.95
C ILE A 542 11.17 -8.84 50.13
N THR A 543 10.06 -8.14 50.41
CA THR A 543 10.04 -6.69 50.57
C THR A 543 10.26 -6.23 52.03
N GLY A 544 10.02 -7.08 53.01
CA GLY A 544 10.33 -6.79 54.41
C GLY A 544 9.52 -5.66 55.01
N ALA A 545 8.23 -5.81 55.01
CA ALA A 545 7.36 -5.08 55.92
C ALA A 545 7.33 -5.77 57.27
#